data_9c4c9fe3d20f48526f6c57db5a49eb3e
#
_entry.id   9c4c9fe3d20f48526f6c57db5a49eb3e
#
_cell.length_a   1.000
_cell.length_b   1.000
_cell.length_c   1.000
_cell.angle_alpha   90.00
_cell.angle_beta   90.00
_cell.angle_gamma   90.00
#
_symmetry.space_group_name_H-M   'P 1'
#
loop_
_entity.id
_entity.type
_entity.pdbx_description
1 polymer ?
#
loop_
_entity_poly.entity_id
_entity_poly.type
_entity_poly.pdbx_seq_one_letter_code
_entity_poly.pdbx_strand_id
1 'polypeptide(L)'
;MRVLDVGSGAGDVAFLAADLVGETGEVIGTDKAATTSATAKQRAAAKGFRNVSFRVGDPAEISFDRPLDAVVGRYVLLFQADAAGMVRALIRQHLRPGGLIVFHEPDWTNARSHPRAPTYDRCCQWIVDAFRGAGTDTNAANNLYAAFAGTGLPSPQMRMQTFVGDSAGCADWLQVVVGLVISLLPKMEQLGIATAAEVEIATLAQRLWREVTASEHMIIGGSEIAAWSRL
;
A
#
# COMPACT_ATOMS: atom_id res chain seq x y z
N MET A 1 -10.72 21.23 -1.55
CA MET A 1 -9.93 20.49 -2.55
C MET A 1 -10.73 19.29 -3.00
N ARG A 2 -10.53 18.87 -4.27
CA ARG A 2 -11.12 17.67 -4.85
C ARG A 2 -10.03 16.62 -5.11
N VAL A 3 -10.14 15.48 -4.46
CA VAL A 3 -9.08 14.44 -4.43
C VAL A 3 -9.60 13.14 -5.00
N LEU A 4 -8.79 12.49 -5.85
CA LEU A 4 -9.01 11.12 -6.30
C LEU A 4 -8.08 10.18 -5.52
N ASP A 5 -8.66 9.17 -4.87
CA ASP A 5 -7.94 8.03 -4.28
C ASP A 5 -8.03 6.84 -5.24
N VAL A 6 -6.90 6.52 -5.87
CA VAL A 6 -6.79 5.44 -6.86
C VAL A 6 -6.50 4.12 -6.14
N GLY A 7 -7.25 3.07 -6.49
CA GLY A 7 -7.13 1.80 -5.79
C GLY A 7 -7.53 1.93 -4.32
N SER A 8 -8.64 2.63 -4.06
CA SER A 8 -9.05 3.03 -2.71
C SER A 8 -9.33 1.88 -1.74
N GLY A 9 -9.45 0.66 -2.24
CA GLY A 9 -9.73 -0.51 -1.41
C GLY A 9 -10.93 -0.29 -0.49
N ALA A 10 -10.75 -0.55 0.80
CA ALA A 10 -11.78 -0.34 1.82
C ALA A 10 -11.89 1.12 2.31
N GLY A 11 -11.19 2.07 1.66
CA GLY A 11 -11.37 3.51 1.85
C GLY A 11 -10.41 4.17 2.86
N ASP A 12 -9.38 3.51 3.35
CA ASP A 12 -8.53 4.05 4.41
C ASP A 12 -7.84 5.37 4.00
N VAL A 13 -7.29 5.43 2.78
CA VAL A 13 -6.66 6.66 2.24
C VAL A 13 -7.73 7.70 1.91
N ALA A 14 -8.87 7.28 1.35
CA ALA A 14 -9.98 8.19 1.06
C ALA A 14 -10.50 8.90 2.33
N PHE A 15 -10.61 8.18 3.45
CA PHE A 15 -11.06 8.77 4.72
C PHE A 15 -10.03 9.75 5.28
N LEU A 16 -8.74 9.39 5.24
CA LEU A 16 -7.67 10.30 5.63
C LEU A 16 -7.68 11.58 4.76
N ALA A 17 -7.84 11.43 3.45
CA ALA A 17 -7.94 12.56 2.54
C ALA A 17 -9.18 13.43 2.85
N ALA A 18 -10.33 12.81 3.20
CA ALA A 18 -11.55 13.52 3.54
C ALA A 18 -11.42 14.37 4.81
N ASP A 19 -10.76 13.84 5.83
CA ASP A 19 -10.43 14.59 7.04
C ASP A 19 -9.51 15.79 6.73
N LEU A 20 -8.53 15.61 5.84
CA LEU A 20 -7.59 16.66 5.47
C LEU A 20 -8.21 17.77 4.61
N VAL A 21 -9.14 17.44 3.70
CA VAL A 21 -9.78 18.44 2.83
C VAL A 21 -10.95 19.14 3.50
N GLY A 22 -11.47 18.58 4.60
CA GLY A 22 -12.58 19.11 5.37
C GLY A 22 -13.93 19.01 4.65
N GLU A 23 -14.98 19.53 5.30
CA GLU A 23 -16.38 19.39 4.85
C GLU A 23 -16.67 20.03 3.47
N THR A 24 -15.91 21.06 3.09
CA THR A 24 -16.03 21.74 1.79
C THR A 24 -15.25 21.07 0.67
N GLY A 25 -14.43 20.07 1.02
CA GLY A 25 -13.70 19.27 0.05
C GLY A 25 -14.51 18.08 -0.45
N GLU A 26 -14.00 17.41 -1.47
CA GLU A 26 -14.60 16.21 -2.05
C GLU A 26 -13.52 15.13 -2.25
N VAL A 27 -13.80 13.89 -1.87
CA VAL A 27 -12.93 12.76 -2.14
C VAL A 27 -13.68 11.69 -2.94
N ILE A 28 -13.05 11.22 -3.99
CA ILE A 28 -13.59 10.16 -4.84
C ILE A 28 -12.60 8.99 -4.80
N GLY A 29 -13.01 7.89 -4.21
CA GLY A 29 -12.25 6.64 -4.26
C GLY A 29 -12.62 5.84 -5.51
N THR A 30 -11.63 5.22 -6.17
CA THR A 30 -11.86 4.27 -7.26
C THR A 30 -11.18 2.95 -6.98
N ASP A 31 -11.88 1.84 -7.27
CA ASP A 31 -11.32 0.50 -7.17
C ASP A 31 -11.96 -0.41 -8.24
N LYS A 32 -11.18 -1.37 -8.79
CA LYS A 32 -11.69 -2.33 -9.78
C LYS A 32 -12.61 -3.37 -9.16
N ALA A 33 -12.47 -3.65 -7.87
CA ALA A 33 -13.26 -4.65 -7.15
C ALA A 33 -14.55 -4.04 -6.58
N ALA A 34 -15.71 -4.48 -7.07
CA ALA A 34 -17.01 -4.00 -6.61
C ALA A 34 -17.25 -4.31 -5.12
N THR A 35 -16.75 -5.44 -4.62
CA THR A 35 -16.87 -5.86 -3.22
C THR A 35 -16.14 -4.91 -2.27
N THR A 36 -14.92 -4.53 -2.60
CA THR A 36 -14.12 -3.56 -1.84
C THR A 36 -14.77 -2.18 -1.81
N SER A 37 -15.25 -1.73 -2.98
CA SER A 37 -15.98 -0.47 -3.09
C SER A 37 -17.28 -0.46 -2.25
N ALA A 38 -18.01 -1.60 -2.19
CA ALA A 38 -19.20 -1.73 -1.34
C ALA A 38 -18.83 -1.62 0.15
N THR A 39 -17.75 -2.29 0.57
CA THR A 39 -17.22 -2.18 1.94
C THR A 39 -16.83 -0.76 2.28
N ALA A 40 -16.14 -0.05 1.38
CA ALA A 40 -15.74 1.33 1.57
C ALA A 40 -16.96 2.25 1.76
N LYS A 41 -18.02 2.08 0.97
CA LYS A 41 -19.28 2.83 1.10
C LYS A 41 -19.94 2.61 2.47
N GLN A 42 -20.01 1.34 2.92
CA GLN A 42 -20.56 1.02 4.25
C GLN A 42 -19.75 1.66 5.38
N ARG A 43 -18.42 1.59 5.29
CA ARG A 43 -17.52 2.22 6.27
C ARG A 43 -17.64 3.74 6.28
N ALA A 44 -17.76 4.38 5.10
CA ALA A 44 -17.99 5.83 5.01
C ALA A 44 -19.29 6.26 5.70
N ALA A 45 -20.38 5.53 5.44
CA ALA A 45 -21.66 5.79 6.08
C ALA A 45 -21.60 5.61 7.61
N ALA A 46 -20.98 4.52 8.08
CA ALA A 46 -20.81 4.24 9.51
C ALA A 46 -19.95 5.30 10.24
N LYS A 47 -18.97 5.89 9.54
CA LYS A 47 -18.12 6.97 10.06
C LYS A 47 -18.70 8.36 9.88
N GLY A 48 -19.85 8.51 9.20
CA GLY A 48 -20.53 9.79 8.98
C GLY A 48 -19.89 10.68 7.91
N PHE A 49 -19.00 10.15 7.06
CA PHE A 49 -18.44 10.93 5.96
C PHE A 49 -19.51 11.28 4.92
N ARG A 50 -19.65 12.56 4.62
CA ARG A 50 -20.59 13.11 3.62
C ARG A 50 -19.92 13.57 2.34
N ASN A 51 -18.61 13.80 2.40
CA ASN A 51 -17.76 14.32 1.33
C ASN A 51 -16.91 13.25 0.63
N VAL A 52 -17.22 11.96 0.86
CA VAL A 52 -16.52 10.81 0.23
C VAL A 52 -17.50 10.01 -0.61
N SER A 53 -17.09 9.68 -1.81
CA SER A 53 -17.82 8.78 -2.72
C SER A 53 -16.90 7.70 -3.29
N PHE A 54 -17.47 6.56 -3.69
CA PHE A 54 -16.70 5.45 -4.26
C PHE A 54 -17.30 5.00 -5.59
N ARG A 55 -16.44 4.82 -6.61
CA ARG A 55 -16.78 4.34 -7.95
C ARG A 55 -16.02 3.06 -8.26
N VAL A 56 -16.69 2.11 -8.90
CA VAL A 56 -16.06 0.89 -9.41
C VAL A 56 -15.54 1.16 -10.81
N GLY A 57 -14.29 0.78 -11.09
CA GLY A 57 -13.69 0.88 -12.40
C GLY A 57 -12.23 1.33 -12.39
N ASP A 58 -11.65 1.36 -13.59
CA ASP A 58 -10.31 1.89 -13.78
C ASP A 58 -10.38 3.43 -13.82
N PRO A 59 -9.60 4.16 -13.01
CA PRO A 59 -9.61 5.61 -13.01
C PRO A 59 -9.20 6.21 -14.37
N ALA A 60 -8.45 5.48 -15.21
CA ALA A 60 -8.12 5.92 -16.57
C ALA A 60 -9.34 5.90 -17.53
N GLU A 61 -10.40 5.16 -17.19
CA GLU A 61 -11.63 5.04 -17.98
C GLU A 61 -12.80 5.86 -17.41
N ILE A 62 -12.67 6.32 -16.15
CA ILE A 62 -13.73 7.08 -15.47
C ILE A 62 -13.61 8.57 -15.83
N SER A 63 -14.69 9.15 -16.33
CA SER A 63 -14.77 10.59 -16.55
C SER A 63 -15.20 11.32 -15.28
N PHE A 64 -14.58 12.47 -15.03
CA PHE A 64 -14.95 13.40 -13.96
C PHE A 64 -15.46 14.70 -14.58
N ASP A 65 -16.48 15.30 -13.96
CA ASP A 65 -17.14 16.53 -14.42
C ASP A 65 -16.23 17.77 -14.31
N ARG A 66 -15.25 17.72 -13.43
CA ARG A 66 -14.29 18.81 -13.15
C ARG A 66 -12.89 18.20 -12.92
N PRO A 67 -11.82 18.94 -13.24
CA PRO A 67 -10.47 18.52 -12.90
C PRO A 67 -10.28 18.34 -11.38
N LEU A 68 -9.29 17.55 -11.01
CA LEU A 68 -8.94 17.24 -9.64
C LEU A 68 -7.79 18.12 -9.14
N ASP A 69 -7.82 18.47 -7.86
CA ASP A 69 -6.74 19.17 -7.17
C ASP A 69 -5.58 18.24 -6.82
N ALA A 70 -5.91 16.98 -6.52
CA ALA A 70 -4.91 15.96 -6.21
C ALA A 70 -5.36 14.56 -6.63
N VAL A 71 -4.37 13.74 -6.96
CA VAL A 71 -4.50 12.30 -7.17
C VAL A 71 -3.56 11.61 -6.19
N VAL A 72 -4.08 10.66 -5.42
CA VAL A 72 -3.32 9.86 -4.47
C VAL A 72 -3.52 8.38 -4.76
N GLY A 73 -2.51 7.56 -4.50
CA GLY A 73 -2.62 6.12 -4.56
C GLY A 73 -1.65 5.47 -3.58
N ARG A 74 -2.13 4.44 -2.87
CA ARG A 74 -1.30 3.66 -1.95
C ARG A 74 -1.40 2.18 -2.30
N TYR A 75 -0.26 1.55 -2.56
CA TYR A 75 -0.17 0.13 -2.95
C TYR A 75 -0.95 -0.16 -4.23
N VAL A 76 -0.70 0.65 -5.26
CA VAL A 76 -1.40 0.60 -6.55
C VAL A 76 -0.47 0.27 -7.69
N LEU A 77 0.68 0.98 -7.76
CA LEU A 77 1.59 0.86 -8.89
C LEU A 77 2.28 -0.52 -8.93
N LEU A 78 2.44 -1.17 -7.78
CA LEU A 78 2.96 -2.54 -7.71
C LEU A 78 2.11 -3.57 -8.49
N PHE A 79 0.84 -3.25 -8.78
CA PHE A 79 -0.07 -4.10 -9.57
C PHE A 79 -0.16 -3.68 -11.05
N GLN A 80 0.59 -2.66 -11.48
CA GLN A 80 0.52 -2.13 -12.84
C GLN A 80 1.67 -2.61 -13.70
N ALA A 81 1.35 -3.15 -14.87
CA ALA A 81 2.36 -3.53 -15.86
C ALA A 81 3.10 -2.29 -16.45
N ASP A 82 2.43 -1.14 -16.54
CA ASP A 82 3.00 0.15 -16.94
C ASP A 82 2.63 1.24 -15.92
N ALA A 83 3.37 1.28 -14.83
CA ALA A 83 3.18 2.28 -13.78
C ALA A 83 3.35 3.71 -14.31
N ALA A 84 4.35 3.96 -15.15
CA ALA A 84 4.57 5.28 -15.76
C ALA A 84 3.44 5.69 -16.69
N GLY A 85 2.89 4.75 -17.47
CA GLY A 85 1.72 4.98 -18.32
C GLY A 85 0.49 5.34 -17.50
N MET A 86 0.24 4.66 -16.40
CA MET A 86 -0.86 4.99 -15.50
C MET A 86 -0.70 6.39 -14.91
N VAL A 87 0.47 6.73 -14.38
CA VAL A 87 0.74 8.07 -13.83
C VAL A 87 0.51 9.15 -14.90
N ARG A 88 1.04 8.95 -16.11
CA ARG A 88 0.80 9.87 -17.25
C ARG A 88 -0.69 10.03 -17.58
N ALA A 89 -1.44 8.93 -17.62
CA ALA A 89 -2.86 8.96 -17.92
C ALA A 89 -3.65 9.77 -16.88
N LEU A 90 -3.40 9.54 -15.60
CA LEU A 90 -4.04 10.25 -14.49
C LEU A 90 -3.76 11.76 -14.54
N ILE A 91 -2.51 12.15 -14.82
CA ILE A 91 -2.13 13.55 -14.95
C ILE A 91 -2.90 14.20 -16.12
N ARG A 92 -2.84 13.59 -17.29
CA ARG A 92 -3.38 14.19 -18.52
C ARG A 92 -4.90 14.28 -18.53
N GLN A 93 -5.57 13.31 -17.91
CA GLN A 93 -7.02 13.20 -17.97
C GLN A 93 -7.72 13.93 -16.81
N HIS A 94 -7.08 14.01 -15.66
CA HIS A 94 -7.80 14.35 -14.44
C HIS A 94 -7.20 15.51 -13.64
N LEU A 95 -5.89 15.71 -13.67
CA LEU A 95 -5.23 16.67 -12.81
C LEU A 95 -5.27 18.08 -13.41
N ARG A 96 -5.66 19.08 -12.62
CA ARG A 96 -5.58 20.48 -13.06
C ARG A 96 -4.14 20.99 -13.05
N PRO A 97 -3.82 22.08 -13.78
CA PRO A 97 -2.55 22.77 -13.62
C PRO A 97 -2.30 23.15 -12.15
N GLY A 98 -1.09 22.93 -11.66
CA GLY A 98 -0.71 23.11 -10.25
C GLY A 98 -1.24 22.03 -9.31
N GLY A 99 -1.92 21.01 -9.82
CA GLY A 99 -2.42 19.88 -9.03
C GLY A 99 -1.30 18.98 -8.55
N LEU A 100 -1.58 18.18 -7.53
CA LEU A 100 -0.65 17.29 -6.85
C LEU A 100 -0.91 15.83 -7.24
N ILE A 101 0.13 15.07 -7.54
CA ILE A 101 0.06 13.61 -7.65
C ILE A 101 0.99 12.95 -6.65
N VAL A 102 0.50 11.93 -5.94
CA VAL A 102 1.22 11.23 -4.87
C VAL A 102 1.00 9.73 -5.01
N PHE A 103 2.08 8.96 -5.02
CA PHE A 103 2.01 7.50 -4.87
C PHE A 103 2.89 7.03 -3.72
N HIS A 104 2.45 5.96 -3.07
CA HIS A 104 3.09 5.37 -1.90
C HIS A 104 3.09 3.85 -2.03
N GLU A 105 4.29 3.26 -2.14
CA GLU A 105 4.45 1.83 -2.43
C GLU A 105 5.34 1.15 -1.38
N PRO A 106 5.07 -0.14 -1.05
CA PRO A 106 5.83 -0.89 -0.07
C PRO A 106 7.05 -1.55 -0.69
N ASP A 107 8.12 -1.66 0.07
CA ASP A 107 9.28 -2.50 -0.22
C ASP A 107 9.55 -3.45 0.97
N TRP A 108 9.18 -4.71 0.79
CA TRP A 108 9.42 -5.77 1.77
C TRP A 108 10.79 -6.42 1.64
N THR A 109 11.54 -6.13 0.58
CA THR A 109 12.85 -6.76 0.30
C THR A 109 13.92 -6.37 1.31
N ASN A 110 13.71 -5.26 2.03
CA ASN A 110 14.62 -4.75 3.06
C ASN A 110 14.28 -5.20 4.48
N ALA A 111 13.15 -5.88 4.68
CA ALA A 111 12.76 -6.37 6.00
C ALA A 111 13.74 -7.45 6.50
N ARG A 112 14.29 -7.26 7.69
CA ARG A 112 15.32 -8.15 8.28
C ARG A 112 15.45 -7.95 9.78
N SER A 113 16.18 -8.85 10.42
CA SER A 113 16.57 -8.75 11.83
C SER A 113 18.10 -8.71 12.01
N HIS A 114 18.57 -8.16 13.12
CA HIS A 114 19.98 -8.22 13.52
C HIS A 114 20.12 -8.25 15.06
N PRO A 115 20.81 -9.26 15.64
CA PRO A 115 21.17 -10.52 15.02
C PRO A 115 19.97 -11.23 14.36
N ARG A 116 20.22 -12.28 13.57
CA ARG A 116 19.16 -12.98 12.84
C ARG A 116 18.11 -13.56 13.79
N ALA A 117 16.84 -13.26 13.52
CA ALA A 117 15.66 -13.92 14.06
C ALA A 117 15.06 -14.79 12.93
N PRO A 118 15.38 -16.09 12.87
CA PRO A 118 15.08 -16.92 11.69
C PRO A 118 13.60 -17.00 11.34
N THR A 119 12.70 -17.04 12.35
CA THR A 119 11.25 -17.07 12.11
C THR A 119 10.77 -15.76 11.50
N TYR A 120 11.24 -14.62 12.01
CA TYR A 120 10.92 -13.30 11.45
C TYR A 120 11.40 -13.15 10.01
N ASP A 121 12.69 -13.43 9.77
CA ASP A 121 13.28 -13.34 8.43
C ASP A 121 12.56 -14.25 7.44
N ARG A 122 12.14 -15.45 7.90
CA ARG A 122 11.38 -16.40 7.08
C ARG A 122 9.99 -15.88 6.72
N CYS A 123 9.28 -15.29 7.66
CA CYS A 123 7.98 -14.65 7.41
C CYS A 123 8.10 -13.52 6.37
N CYS A 124 9.11 -12.65 6.50
CA CYS A 124 9.36 -11.59 5.53
C CYS A 124 9.67 -12.16 4.14
N GLN A 125 10.45 -13.24 4.06
CA GLN A 125 10.73 -13.90 2.79
C GLN A 125 9.47 -14.50 2.16
N TRP A 126 8.60 -15.16 2.92
CA TRP A 126 7.33 -15.69 2.43
C TRP A 126 6.44 -14.59 1.85
N ILE A 127 6.38 -13.42 2.50
CA ILE A 127 5.62 -12.27 2.01
C ILE A 127 6.16 -11.83 0.64
N VAL A 128 7.48 -11.64 0.52
CA VAL A 128 8.12 -11.24 -0.74
C VAL A 128 7.86 -12.27 -1.85
N ASP A 129 8.04 -13.56 -1.55
CA ASP A 129 7.88 -14.63 -2.52
C ASP A 129 6.42 -14.78 -2.97
N ALA A 130 5.46 -14.61 -2.04
CA ALA A 130 4.03 -14.63 -2.36
C ALA A 130 3.64 -13.46 -3.29
N PHE A 131 4.10 -12.25 -3.02
CA PHE A 131 3.87 -11.10 -3.90
C PHE A 131 4.50 -11.31 -5.28
N ARG A 132 5.76 -11.71 -5.33
CA ARG A 132 6.45 -11.99 -6.60
C ARG A 132 5.77 -13.10 -7.40
N GLY A 133 5.39 -14.20 -6.76
CA GLY A 133 4.69 -15.31 -7.40
C GLY A 133 3.26 -14.97 -7.82
N ALA A 134 2.65 -13.95 -7.21
CA ALA A 134 1.36 -13.39 -7.65
C ALA A 134 1.49 -12.44 -8.85
N GLY A 135 2.70 -12.18 -9.36
CA GLY A 135 2.95 -11.25 -10.46
C GLY A 135 3.00 -9.78 -10.03
N THR A 136 3.12 -9.52 -8.72
CA THR A 136 3.25 -8.17 -8.19
C THR A 136 4.68 -7.67 -8.37
N ASP A 137 4.86 -6.43 -8.81
CA ASP A 137 6.18 -5.80 -8.87
C ASP A 137 6.70 -5.47 -7.47
N THR A 138 7.53 -6.35 -6.92
CA THR A 138 8.15 -6.13 -5.61
C THR A 138 9.18 -5.01 -5.59
N ASN A 139 9.53 -4.43 -6.75
CA ASN A 139 10.41 -3.27 -6.88
C ASN A 139 9.64 -1.97 -7.15
N ALA A 140 8.31 -1.98 -7.15
CA ALA A 140 7.49 -0.80 -7.47
C ALA A 140 7.88 0.43 -6.66
N ALA A 141 8.18 0.27 -5.37
CA ALA A 141 8.65 1.34 -4.51
C ALA A 141 9.98 1.94 -5.00
N ASN A 142 10.94 1.10 -5.39
CA ASN A 142 12.23 1.53 -5.92
C ASN A 142 12.10 2.14 -7.34
N ASN A 143 11.07 1.73 -8.10
CA ASN A 143 10.77 2.22 -9.43
C ASN A 143 9.94 3.53 -9.44
N LEU A 144 9.49 4.03 -8.28
CA LEU A 144 8.65 5.24 -8.21
C LEU A 144 9.28 6.45 -8.90
N TYR A 145 10.60 6.66 -8.73
CA TYR A 145 11.30 7.76 -9.42
C TYR A 145 11.14 7.65 -10.94
N ALA A 146 11.37 6.47 -11.50
CA ALA A 146 11.25 6.24 -12.94
C ALA A 146 9.80 6.40 -13.43
N ALA A 147 8.82 5.96 -12.64
CA ALA A 147 7.40 6.13 -12.95
C ALA A 147 7.00 7.61 -13.07
N PHE A 148 7.61 8.49 -12.29
CA PHE A 148 7.38 9.94 -12.37
C PHE A 148 8.22 10.63 -13.44
N ALA A 149 9.52 10.28 -13.59
CA ALA A 149 10.46 10.95 -14.49
C ALA A 149 10.00 10.96 -15.95
N GLY A 150 9.30 9.90 -16.40
CA GLY A 150 8.77 9.79 -17.76
C GLY A 150 7.46 10.55 -18.03
N THR A 151 6.96 11.36 -17.08
CA THR A 151 5.62 11.97 -17.19
C THR A 151 5.62 13.41 -17.70
N GLY A 152 6.77 14.07 -17.74
CA GLY A 152 6.89 15.51 -18.03
C GLY A 152 6.68 16.42 -16.82
N LEU A 153 6.44 15.86 -15.65
CA LEU A 153 6.42 16.60 -14.39
C LEU A 153 7.84 16.98 -13.94
N PRO A 154 7.98 17.98 -13.05
CA PRO A 154 9.21 18.17 -12.29
C PRO A 154 9.62 16.89 -11.56
N SER A 155 10.92 16.71 -11.34
CA SER A 155 11.44 15.58 -10.56
C SER A 155 10.67 15.41 -9.25
N PRO A 156 10.21 14.20 -8.92
CA PRO A 156 9.42 13.99 -7.72
C PRO A 156 10.24 14.24 -6.47
N GLN A 157 9.61 14.80 -5.47
CA GLN A 157 10.09 14.69 -4.10
C GLN A 157 9.79 13.28 -3.61
N MET A 158 10.68 12.73 -2.79
CA MET A 158 10.53 11.38 -2.29
C MET A 158 10.80 11.31 -0.79
N ARG A 159 10.12 10.37 -0.13
CA ARG A 159 10.34 10.06 1.28
C ARG A 159 10.26 8.56 1.49
N MET A 160 11.19 8.03 2.29
CA MET A 160 11.17 6.65 2.74
C MET A 160 10.95 6.62 4.25
N GLN A 161 10.13 5.68 4.70
CA GLN A 161 9.92 5.34 6.10
C GLN A 161 10.07 3.85 6.28
N THR A 162 10.61 3.42 7.41
CA THR A 162 10.65 2.01 7.80
C THR A 162 10.44 1.90 9.30
N PHE A 163 9.88 0.77 9.72
CA PHE A 163 9.86 0.42 11.12
C PHE A 163 11.26 -0.05 11.55
N VAL A 164 11.75 0.49 12.65
CA VAL A 164 12.94 -0.01 13.34
C VAL A 164 12.62 -0.06 14.83
N GLY A 165 12.76 -1.23 15.43
CA GLY A 165 12.46 -1.41 16.84
C GLY A 165 13.21 -2.59 17.45
N ASP A 166 13.26 -2.59 18.77
CA ASP A 166 13.73 -3.71 19.59
C ASP A 166 12.57 -4.65 19.97
N SER A 167 12.87 -5.62 20.81
CA SER A 167 11.90 -6.58 21.33
C SER A 167 10.73 -5.93 22.08
N ALA A 168 10.91 -4.77 22.70
CA ALA A 168 9.85 -4.08 23.43
C ALA A 168 8.93 -3.27 22.50
N GLY A 169 9.50 -2.66 21.45
CA GLY A 169 8.79 -1.75 20.55
C GLY A 169 8.20 -2.39 19.31
N CYS A 170 8.50 -3.68 19.00
CA CYS A 170 8.11 -4.28 17.74
C CYS A 170 6.74 -5.01 17.73
N ALA A 171 5.99 -5.02 18.82
CA ALA A 171 4.77 -5.83 18.97
C ALA A 171 3.75 -5.59 17.84
N ASP A 172 3.41 -4.33 17.55
CA ASP A 172 2.46 -3.98 16.51
C ASP A 172 2.96 -4.37 15.12
N TRP A 173 4.26 -4.20 14.87
CA TRP A 173 4.88 -4.62 13.61
C TRP A 173 4.82 -6.13 13.42
N LEU A 174 5.10 -6.92 14.46
CA LEU A 174 4.97 -8.38 14.40
C LEU A 174 3.53 -8.81 14.10
N GLN A 175 2.52 -8.11 14.60
CA GLN A 175 1.12 -8.37 14.25
C GLN A 175 0.84 -8.11 12.76
N VAL A 176 1.44 -7.06 12.18
CA VAL A 176 1.34 -6.79 10.72
C VAL A 176 1.95 -7.96 9.94
N VAL A 177 3.15 -8.43 10.33
CA VAL A 177 3.82 -9.57 9.68
C VAL A 177 2.96 -10.83 9.76
N VAL A 178 2.45 -11.17 10.95
CA VAL A 178 1.57 -12.33 11.15
C VAL A 178 0.30 -12.22 10.31
N GLY A 179 -0.36 -11.05 10.33
CA GLY A 179 -1.57 -10.80 9.55
C GLY A 179 -1.36 -10.97 8.05
N LEU A 180 -0.22 -10.49 7.53
CA LEU A 180 0.14 -10.66 6.11
C LEU A 180 0.42 -12.13 5.77
N VAL A 181 1.20 -12.85 6.58
CA VAL A 181 1.45 -14.27 6.35
C VAL A 181 0.15 -15.07 6.33
N ILE A 182 -0.77 -14.80 7.28
CA ILE A 182 -2.08 -15.47 7.31
C ILE A 182 -2.89 -15.14 6.06
N SER A 183 -2.96 -13.88 5.66
CA SER A 183 -3.74 -13.45 4.49
C SER A 183 -3.20 -13.99 3.18
N LEU A 184 -1.88 -14.16 3.09
CA LEU A 184 -1.18 -14.67 1.90
C LEU A 184 -1.08 -16.20 1.85
N LEU A 185 -1.39 -16.91 2.94
CA LEU A 185 -1.22 -18.37 3.01
C LEU A 185 -1.92 -19.13 1.89
N PRO A 186 -3.20 -18.85 1.53
CA PRO A 186 -3.82 -19.57 0.40
C PRO A 186 -3.05 -19.40 -0.91
N LYS A 187 -2.45 -18.22 -1.10
CA LYS A 187 -1.61 -17.94 -2.28
C LYS A 187 -0.27 -18.64 -2.20
N MET A 188 0.35 -18.67 -1.02
CA MET A 188 1.60 -19.40 -0.80
C MET A 188 1.44 -20.89 -1.06
N GLU A 189 0.35 -21.51 -0.59
CA GLU A 189 0.05 -22.92 -0.87
C GLU A 189 -0.17 -23.17 -2.37
N GLN A 190 -0.95 -22.31 -3.04
CA GLN A 190 -1.15 -22.39 -4.49
C GLN A 190 0.16 -22.35 -5.28
N LEU A 191 1.13 -21.58 -4.82
CA LEU A 191 2.43 -21.35 -5.47
C LEU A 191 3.52 -22.33 -5.01
N GLY A 192 3.25 -23.21 -4.04
CA GLY A 192 4.22 -24.14 -3.46
C GLY A 192 5.32 -23.43 -2.65
N ILE A 193 5.06 -22.24 -2.10
CA ILE A 193 6.02 -21.45 -1.31
C ILE A 193 6.07 -21.97 0.13
N ALA A 194 4.91 -22.19 0.75
CA ALA A 194 4.77 -22.73 2.09
C ALA A 194 3.37 -23.33 2.29
N THR A 195 3.27 -24.29 3.18
CA THR A 195 2.01 -24.94 3.58
C THR A 195 1.54 -24.45 4.94
N ALA A 196 0.26 -24.66 5.27
CA ALA A 196 -0.28 -24.35 6.60
C ALA A 196 0.49 -25.10 7.71
N ALA A 197 0.96 -26.31 7.43
CA ALA A 197 1.76 -27.10 8.37
C ALA A 197 3.14 -26.48 8.64
N GLU A 198 3.80 -25.93 7.60
CA GLU A 198 5.10 -25.26 7.76
C GLU A 198 4.97 -23.90 8.44
N VAL A 199 3.89 -23.16 8.16
CA VAL A 199 3.64 -21.85 8.76
C VAL A 199 3.22 -21.98 10.23
N GLU A 200 2.49 -23.07 10.60
CA GLU A 200 1.93 -23.29 11.95
C GLU A 200 1.19 -22.05 12.48
N ILE A 201 0.19 -21.58 11.75
CA ILE A 201 -0.52 -20.31 12.01
C ILE A 201 -0.95 -20.15 13.46
N ALA A 202 -1.44 -21.23 14.08
CA ALA A 202 -1.95 -21.20 15.46
C ALA A 202 -0.90 -20.76 16.49
N THR A 203 0.38 -20.97 16.19
CA THR A 203 1.51 -20.66 17.08
C THR A 203 2.43 -19.57 16.55
N LEU A 204 2.24 -19.12 15.30
CA LEU A 204 3.15 -18.19 14.61
C LEU A 204 3.41 -16.92 15.41
N ALA A 205 2.38 -16.25 15.88
CA ALA A 205 2.51 -15.02 16.64
C ALA A 205 3.33 -15.24 17.94
N GLN A 206 3.07 -16.36 18.63
CA GLN A 206 3.79 -16.69 19.86
C GLN A 206 5.25 -17.07 19.59
N ARG A 207 5.53 -17.81 18.50
CA ARG A 207 6.90 -18.17 18.11
C ARG A 207 7.72 -16.95 17.74
N LEU A 208 7.17 -16.05 16.92
CA LEU A 208 7.81 -14.77 16.57
C LEU A 208 8.11 -13.94 17.82
N TRP A 209 7.13 -13.80 18.71
CA TRP A 209 7.30 -13.03 19.92
C TRP A 209 8.40 -13.62 20.80
N ARG A 210 8.37 -14.94 21.05
CA ARG A 210 9.40 -15.62 21.87
C ARG A 210 10.79 -15.47 21.27
N GLU A 211 10.93 -15.62 19.95
CA GLU A 211 12.22 -15.49 19.28
C GLU A 211 12.78 -14.09 19.44
N VAL A 212 11.98 -13.06 19.13
CA VAL A 212 12.42 -11.66 19.19
C VAL A 212 12.73 -11.21 20.62
N THR A 213 12.01 -11.75 21.64
CA THR A 213 12.24 -11.41 23.04
C THR A 213 13.29 -12.27 23.74
N ALA A 214 13.74 -13.36 23.13
CA ALA A 214 14.73 -14.26 23.72
C ALA A 214 16.15 -13.69 23.71
N SER A 215 16.44 -12.71 22.85
CA SER A 215 17.71 -12.02 22.77
C SER A 215 17.51 -10.59 22.25
N GLU A 216 18.56 -9.78 22.30
CA GLU A 216 18.51 -8.38 21.84
C GLU A 216 18.56 -8.33 20.31
N HIS A 217 17.38 -8.46 19.67
CA HIS A 217 17.22 -8.29 18.23
C HIS A 217 16.81 -6.85 17.90
N MET A 218 17.44 -6.28 16.89
CA MET A 218 16.90 -5.15 16.15
C MET A 218 16.03 -5.68 15.01
N ILE A 219 14.77 -5.31 14.99
CA ILE A 219 13.83 -5.64 13.94
C ILE A 219 13.71 -4.45 12.98
N ILE A 220 13.96 -4.71 11.72
CA ILE A 220 13.79 -3.74 10.63
C ILE A 220 12.64 -4.25 9.77
N GLY A 221 11.60 -3.44 9.65
CA GLY A 221 10.41 -3.73 8.88
C GLY A 221 10.59 -3.49 7.39
N GLY A 222 9.53 -3.76 6.63
CA GLY A 222 9.43 -3.29 5.26
C GLY A 222 9.48 -1.77 5.20
N SER A 223 10.02 -1.25 4.11
CA SER A 223 10.05 0.19 3.87
C SER A 223 8.80 0.62 3.12
N GLU A 224 8.42 1.87 3.32
CA GLU A 224 7.35 2.56 2.63
C GLU A 224 7.96 3.76 1.90
N ILE A 225 7.84 3.81 0.58
CA ILE A 225 8.38 4.89 -0.23
C ILE A 225 7.24 5.68 -0.86
N ALA A 226 7.19 6.97 -0.57
CA ALA A 226 6.29 7.92 -1.20
C ALA A 226 7.05 8.76 -2.25
N ALA A 227 6.39 9.04 -3.37
CA ALA A 227 6.85 10.01 -4.36
C ALA A 227 5.70 10.95 -4.72
N TRP A 228 6.01 12.26 -4.88
CA TRP A 228 5.01 13.25 -5.28
C TRP A 228 5.61 14.36 -6.12
N SER A 229 4.77 14.91 -7.00
CA SER A 229 5.10 16.06 -7.83
C SER A 229 3.87 16.93 -8.09
N ARG A 230 4.09 18.15 -8.54
CA ARG A 230 3.04 19.08 -8.99
C ARG A 230 3.14 19.33 -10.50
N LEU A 231 1.95 19.34 -11.13
CA LEU A 231 1.80 19.69 -12.55
C LEU A 231 2.04 21.19 -12.79
#